data_69cd8bdc8eb1c6aae99a8a7bef8ab890
#
_entry.id   69cd8bdc8eb1c6aae99a8a7bef8ab890
#
_cell.length_a   1.000
_cell.length_b   1.000
_cell.length_c   1.000
_cell.angle_alpha   90.00
_cell.angle_beta   90.00
_cell.angle_gamma   90.00
#
_symmetry.space_group_name_H-M   'P 1'
#
loop_
_entity.id
_entity.type
_entity.pdbx_description
1 polymer ?
#
loop_
_entity_poly.entity_id
_entity_poly.type
_entity_poly.pdbx_seq_one_letter_code
_entity_poly.pdbx_strand_id
1 'polypeptide(L)'
;VDGEGKVMHKSLGNGVDPKEVIDQYGADILRLWVASSDYHSDIRVSKTILGQLSDAYKKIRNTARYILGNLGNGEGFKPDTDCVSYDKLTELDKWAMMKLDSLIDTVKDGYEKYDFHIAFHAIHNFCVVDMSNFYLDIIKDRLYTEKADSTLRRAAQSAMFKILSALTRLVA
;
A
#
# COMPACT_ATOMS: atom_id res chain seq x y z
N VAL A 1 19.20 -15.21 -9.78
CA VAL A 1 19.28 -16.65 -9.43
C VAL A 1 17.89 -17.23 -9.30
N ASP A 2 17.73 -18.57 -9.38
CA ASP A 2 16.45 -19.25 -9.17
C ASP A 2 16.01 -19.22 -7.69
N GLY A 3 14.87 -19.83 -7.38
CA GLY A 3 14.33 -19.85 -6.00
C GLY A 3 15.24 -20.55 -4.99
N GLU A 4 16.13 -21.44 -5.44
CA GLU A 4 17.12 -22.15 -4.60
C GLU A 4 18.46 -21.41 -4.51
N GLY A 5 18.63 -20.28 -5.23
CA GLY A 5 19.86 -19.51 -5.27
C GLY A 5 20.90 -20.01 -6.29
N LYS A 6 20.48 -20.89 -7.22
CA LYS A 6 21.36 -21.37 -8.31
C LYS A 6 21.31 -20.40 -9.48
N VAL A 7 22.46 -20.23 -10.16
CA VAL A 7 22.54 -19.42 -11.38
C VAL A 7 21.58 -19.99 -12.44
N MET A 8 20.81 -19.11 -13.07
CA MET A 8 19.88 -19.50 -14.13
C MET A 8 20.61 -19.69 -15.47
N HIS A 9 20.42 -20.87 -16.08
CA HIS A 9 20.94 -21.20 -17.39
C HIS A 9 19.85 -21.82 -18.27
N LYS A 10 19.83 -21.47 -19.55
CA LYS A 10 18.88 -22.07 -20.52
C LYS A 10 18.99 -23.58 -20.58
N SER A 11 20.23 -24.13 -20.47
CA SER A 11 20.47 -25.58 -20.50
C SER A 11 19.94 -26.31 -19.27
N LEU A 12 19.73 -25.61 -18.15
CA LEU A 12 19.18 -26.19 -16.91
C LEU A 12 17.64 -26.05 -16.84
N GLY A 13 17.04 -25.28 -17.74
CA GLY A 13 15.59 -25.06 -17.74
C GLY A 13 15.06 -24.34 -16.49
N ASN A 14 15.94 -23.71 -15.69
CA ASN A 14 15.58 -23.00 -14.46
C ASN A 14 15.44 -21.49 -14.65
N GLY A 15 15.42 -21.02 -15.91
CA GLY A 15 15.16 -19.63 -16.26
C GLY A 15 13.68 -19.28 -16.13
N VAL A 16 13.39 -18.04 -15.77
CA VAL A 16 12.04 -17.48 -15.77
C VAL A 16 11.91 -16.52 -16.95
N ASP A 17 10.98 -16.82 -17.87
CA ASP A 17 10.70 -15.92 -18.99
C ASP A 17 9.83 -14.74 -18.51
N PRO A 18 10.30 -13.49 -18.67
CA PRO A 18 9.51 -12.31 -18.32
C PRO A 18 8.15 -12.26 -19.00
N LYS A 19 8.01 -12.80 -20.21
CA LYS A 19 6.73 -12.85 -20.93
C LYS A 19 5.73 -13.76 -20.22
N GLU A 20 6.15 -14.93 -19.77
CA GLU A 20 5.29 -15.83 -19.00
C GLU A 20 4.83 -15.17 -17.68
N VAL A 21 5.72 -14.43 -17.02
CA VAL A 21 5.38 -13.67 -15.80
C VAL A 21 4.34 -12.60 -16.10
N ILE A 22 4.53 -11.83 -17.18
CA ILE A 22 3.59 -10.77 -17.59
C ILE A 22 2.23 -11.37 -17.95
N ASP A 23 2.20 -12.47 -18.69
CA ASP A 23 0.95 -13.12 -19.09
C ASP A 23 0.20 -13.71 -17.88
N GLN A 24 0.91 -14.18 -16.86
CA GLN A 24 0.30 -14.81 -15.66
C GLN A 24 -0.05 -13.80 -14.56
N TYR A 25 0.81 -12.83 -14.28
CA TYR A 25 0.69 -11.94 -13.12
C TYR A 25 0.48 -10.46 -13.50
N GLY A 26 0.76 -10.08 -14.74
CA GLY A 26 0.78 -8.71 -15.21
C GLY A 26 2.15 -8.05 -15.06
N ALA A 27 2.39 -7.00 -15.85
CA ALA A 27 3.67 -6.27 -15.87
C ALA A 27 3.99 -5.59 -14.54
N ASP A 28 2.96 -5.16 -13.80
CA ASP A 28 3.15 -4.48 -12.51
C ASP A 28 3.77 -5.39 -11.45
N ILE A 29 3.44 -6.68 -11.45
CA ILE A 29 4.05 -7.64 -10.51
C ILE A 29 5.52 -7.87 -10.84
N LEU A 30 5.89 -7.90 -12.13
CA LEU A 30 7.28 -8.00 -12.55
C LEU A 30 8.08 -6.75 -12.11
N ARG A 31 7.55 -5.55 -12.33
CA ARG A 31 8.16 -4.29 -11.87
C ARG A 31 8.29 -4.25 -10.35
N LEU A 32 7.24 -4.66 -9.65
CA LEU A 32 7.21 -4.68 -8.20
C LEU A 32 8.23 -5.69 -7.63
N TRP A 33 8.44 -6.84 -8.30
CA TRP A 33 9.48 -7.79 -7.92
C TRP A 33 10.87 -7.15 -7.97
N VAL A 34 11.18 -6.40 -9.02
CA VAL A 34 12.44 -5.66 -9.13
C VAL A 34 12.56 -4.62 -8.02
N ALA A 35 11.53 -3.79 -7.82
CA ALA A 35 11.53 -2.73 -6.81
C ALA A 35 11.56 -3.25 -5.36
N SER A 36 10.98 -4.42 -5.10
CA SER A 36 10.94 -5.03 -3.75
C SER A 36 12.20 -5.81 -3.38
N SER A 37 13.13 -5.96 -4.31
CA SER A 37 14.35 -6.76 -4.13
C SER A 37 15.52 -5.85 -3.77
N ASP A 38 16.36 -6.30 -2.83
CA ASP A 38 17.65 -5.67 -2.56
C ASP A 38 18.65 -6.04 -3.66
N TYR A 39 18.92 -5.10 -4.55
CA TYR A 39 19.78 -5.30 -5.72
C TYR A 39 21.29 -5.31 -5.40
N HIS A 40 21.67 -5.09 -4.13
CA HIS A 40 23.07 -5.24 -3.67
C HIS A 40 23.45 -6.72 -3.48
N SER A 41 22.50 -7.61 -3.55
CA SER A 41 22.67 -9.06 -3.43
C SER A 41 22.04 -9.81 -4.60
N ASP A 42 22.30 -11.12 -4.71
CA ASP A 42 21.68 -11.96 -5.73
C ASP A 42 20.16 -12.01 -5.56
N ILE A 43 19.44 -11.52 -6.56
CA ILE A 43 17.99 -11.48 -6.56
C ILE A 43 17.44 -12.86 -6.95
N ARG A 44 16.56 -13.41 -6.10
CA ARG A 44 15.88 -14.68 -6.36
C ARG A 44 14.56 -14.46 -7.08
N VAL A 45 14.28 -15.35 -8.04
CA VAL A 45 12.98 -15.39 -8.72
C VAL A 45 12.43 -16.83 -8.73
N SER A 46 11.15 -16.96 -8.38
CA SER A 46 10.40 -18.21 -8.50
C SER A 46 8.91 -17.91 -8.61
N LYS A 47 8.11 -18.85 -9.08
CA LYS A 47 6.64 -18.71 -9.11
C LYS A 47 6.06 -18.46 -7.71
N THR A 48 6.65 -19.06 -6.68
CA THR A 48 6.24 -18.85 -5.28
C THR A 48 6.48 -17.40 -4.85
N ILE A 49 7.66 -16.84 -5.13
CA ILE A 49 8.01 -15.45 -4.80
C ILE A 49 7.07 -14.48 -5.53
N LEU A 50 6.85 -14.69 -6.83
CA LEU A 50 5.94 -13.86 -7.62
C LEU A 50 4.48 -13.96 -7.13
N GLY A 51 4.04 -15.15 -6.70
CA GLY A 51 2.73 -15.36 -6.10
C GLY A 51 2.57 -14.58 -4.78
N GLN A 52 3.55 -14.66 -3.88
CA GLN A 52 3.57 -13.89 -2.62
C GLN A 52 3.54 -12.38 -2.87
N LEU A 53 4.26 -11.93 -3.88
CA LEU A 53 4.27 -10.52 -4.26
C LEU A 53 2.94 -10.06 -4.85
N SER A 54 2.30 -10.90 -5.67
CA SER A 54 0.95 -10.65 -6.15
C SER A 54 -0.05 -10.50 -5.00
N ASP A 55 0.08 -11.31 -3.94
CA ASP A 55 -0.78 -11.18 -2.75
C ASP A 55 -0.48 -9.92 -1.93
N ALA A 56 0.79 -9.52 -1.83
CA ALA A 56 1.17 -8.25 -1.22
C ALA A 56 0.58 -7.05 -1.99
N TYR A 57 0.67 -7.07 -3.31
CA TYR A 57 0.05 -6.06 -4.18
C TYR A 57 -1.47 -5.97 -3.96
N LYS A 58 -2.16 -7.13 -3.92
CA LYS A 58 -3.61 -7.18 -3.66
C LYS A 58 -3.98 -6.56 -2.33
N LYS A 59 -3.17 -6.75 -1.27
CA LYS A 59 -3.41 -6.16 0.05
C LYS A 59 -3.35 -4.64 -0.01
N ILE A 60 -2.31 -4.07 -0.63
CA ILE A 60 -2.19 -2.61 -0.83
C ILE A 60 -3.40 -2.07 -1.61
N ARG A 61 -3.72 -2.71 -2.74
CA ARG A 61 -4.87 -2.34 -3.58
C ARG A 61 -6.19 -2.42 -2.82
N ASN A 62 -6.39 -3.45 -2.01
CA ASN A 62 -7.62 -3.63 -1.24
C ASN A 62 -7.77 -2.58 -0.15
N THR A 63 -6.68 -2.16 0.50
CA THR A 63 -6.68 -1.04 1.45
C THR A 63 -7.13 0.24 0.75
N ALA A 64 -6.53 0.58 -0.38
CA ALA A 64 -6.92 1.76 -1.16
C ALA A 64 -8.39 1.67 -1.64
N ARG A 65 -8.82 0.52 -2.12
CA ARG A 65 -10.20 0.28 -2.56
C ARG A 65 -11.21 0.43 -1.42
N TYR A 66 -10.90 -0.08 -0.23
CA TYR A 66 -11.74 0.07 0.96
C TYR A 66 -11.90 1.54 1.34
N ILE A 67 -10.80 2.28 1.38
CA ILE A 67 -10.82 3.71 1.68
C ILE A 67 -11.66 4.46 0.64
N LEU A 68 -11.39 4.25 -0.65
CA LEU A 68 -12.12 4.91 -1.74
C LEU A 68 -13.62 4.63 -1.68
N GLY A 69 -14.03 3.38 -1.40
CA GLY A 69 -15.44 3.01 -1.25
C GLY A 69 -16.13 3.76 -0.10
N ASN A 70 -15.44 3.93 1.03
CA ASN A 70 -15.98 4.65 2.20
C ASN A 70 -15.94 6.19 2.04
N LEU A 71 -15.23 6.70 1.05
CA LEU A 71 -15.31 8.10 0.61
C LEU A 71 -16.44 8.32 -0.41
N GLY A 72 -17.18 7.24 -0.80
CA GLY A 72 -18.31 7.31 -1.71
C GLY A 72 -17.95 7.44 -3.18
N ASN A 73 -16.74 6.98 -3.59
CA ASN A 73 -16.28 7.00 -4.98
C ASN A 73 -16.40 8.37 -5.67
N GLY A 74 -16.24 9.45 -4.90
CA GLY A 74 -16.34 10.83 -5.39
C GLY A 74 -17.73 11.48 -5.28
N GLU A 75 -18.77 10.72 -4.94
CA GLU A 75 -20.14 11.25 -4.79
C GLU A 75 -20.53 11.49 -3.32
N GLY A 76 -19.84 10.86 -2.36
CA GLY A 76 -20.17 10.93 -0.94
C GLY A 76 -19.44 12.03 -0.18
N PHE A 77 -18.13 11.88 -0.02
CA PHE A 77 -17.27 12.81 0.70
C PHE A 77 -16.63 13.80 -0.29
N LYS A 78 -16.81 15.08 -0.02
CA LYS A 78 -16.23 16.17 -0.83
C LYS A 78 -15.09 16.82 -0.06
N PRO A 79 -13.83 16.64 -0.46
CA PRO A 79 -12.67 17.13 0.30
C PRO A 79 -12.71 18.63 0.59
N ASP A 80 -13.19 19.42 -0.36
CA ASP A 80 -13.21 20.89 -0.25
C ASP A 80 -14.19 21.41 0.82
N THR A 81 -15.26 20.65 1.11
CA THR A 81 -16.30 21.09 2.06
C THR A 81 -16.39 20.23 3.30
N ASP A 82 -16.05 18.96 3.21
CA ASP A 82 -16.30 17.95 4.24
C ASP A 82 -15.07 17.62 5.08
N CYS A 83 -13.88 18.05 4.65
CA CYS A 83 -12.67 17.90 5.47
C CYS A 83 -12.77 18.70 6.76
N VAL A 84 -12.51 18.02 7.87
CA VAL A 84 -12.40 18.71 9.17
C VAL A 84 -10.96 19.11 9.46
N SER A 85 -10.80 20.15 10.29
CA SER A 85 -9.49 20.60 10.77
C SER A 85 -8.85 19.58 11.71
N TYR A 86 -7.53 19.65 11.86
CA TYR A 86 -6.75 18.67 12.65
C TYR A 86 -7.20 18.57 14.12
N ASP A 87 -7.61 19.68 14.72
CA ASP A 87 -8.12 19.73 16.09
C ASP A 87 -9.43 18.95 16.31
N LYS A 88 -10.21 18.76 15.24
CA LYS A 88 -11.45 17.95 15.26
C LYS A 88 -11.23 16.48 14.99
N LEU A 89 -10.02 16.07 14.63
CA LEU A 89 -9.67 14.66 14.51
C LEU A 89 -9.67 14.01 15.88
N THR A 90 -10.14 12.77 15.96
CA THR A 90 -10.02 11.97 17.19
C THR A 90 -8.56 11.56 17.43
N GLU A 91 -8.23 11.12 18.63
CA GLU A 91 -6.86 10.65 18.93
C GLU A 91 -6.43 9.48 18.04
N LEU A 92 -7.38 8.61 17.65
CA LEU A 92 -7.12 7.51 16.73
C LEU A 92 -6.82 8.02 15.30
N ASP A 93 -7.54 9.05 14.84
CA ASP A 93 -7.28 9.68 13.53
C ASP A 93 -5.92 10.39 13.52
N LYS A 94 -5.58 11.08 14.61
CA LYS A 94 -4.26 11.72 14.78
C LYS A 94 -3.13 10.69 14.80
N TRP A 95 -3.35 9.55 15.46
CA TRP A 95 -2.41 8.42 15.41
C TRP A 95 -2.20 7.93 13.98
N ALA A 96 -3.27 7.78 13.20
CA ALA A 96 -3.16 7.37 11.81
C ALA A 96 -2.40 8.40 10.95
N MET A 97 -2.58 9.71 11.22
CA MET A 97 -1.81 10.77 10.56
C MET A 97 -0.32 10.72 10.94
N MET A 98 0.00 10.52 12.20
CA MET A 98 1.39 10.34 12.65
C MET A 98 2.07 9.15 11.96
N LYS A 99 1.35 8.03 11.83
CA LYS A 99 1.85 6.85 11.08
C LYS A 99 2.05 7.14 9.60
N LEU A 100 1.16 7.93 9.01
CA LEU A 100 1.31 8.37 7.62
C LEU A 100 2.54 9.26 7.44
N ASP A 101 2.79 10.22 8.32
CA ASP A 101 3.96 11.09 8.26
C ASP A 101 5.25 10.27 8.35
N SER A 102 5.32 9.33 9.28
CA SER A 102 6.46 8.40 9.41
C SER A 102 6.66 7.54 8.14
N LEU A 103 5.57 7.09 7.50
CA LEU A 103 5.64 6.38 6.23
C LEU A 103 6.21 7.27 5.11
N ILE A 104 5.73 8.50 5.00
CA ILE A 104 6.19 9.45 3.98
C ILE A 104 7.69 9.68 4.10
N ASP A 105 8.20 9.90 5.32
CA ASP A 105 9.62 10.11 5.57
C ASP A 105 10.45 8.88 5.20
N THR A 106 10.00 7.68 5.60
CA THR A 106 10.67 6.42 5.26
C THR A 106 10.72 6.17 3.76
N VAL A 107 9.61 6.41 3.06
CA VAL A 107 9.54 6.20 1.61
C VAL A 107 10.40 7.20 0.86
N LYS A 108 10.39 8.49 1.26
CA LYS A 108 11.26 9.51 0.66
C LYS A 108 12.74 9.17 0.83
N ASP A 109 13.15 8.80 2.05
CA ASP A 109 14.53 8.39 2.33
C ASP A 109 14.93 7.17 1.47
N GLY A 110 14.03 6.18 1.34
CA GLY A 110 14.25 5.03 0.48
C GLY A 110 14.41 5.41 -1.01
N TYR A 111 13.60 6.34 -1.52
CA TYR A 111 13.75 6.83 -2.89
C TYR A 111 15.04 7.64 -3.10
N GLU A 112 15.40 8.51 -2.16
CA GLU A 112 16.64 9.31 -2.24
C GLU A 112 17.89 8.43 -2.23
N LYS A 113 17.86 7.31 -1.51
CA LYS A 113 18.97 6.33 -1.43
C LYS A 113 18.91 5.24 -2.49
N TYR A 114 17.87 5.21 -3.31
CA TYR A 114 17.56 4.13 -4.26
C TYR A 114 17.31 2.77 -3.59
N ASP A 115 16.94 2.75 -2.31
CA ASP A 115 16.57 1.57 -1.53
C ASP A 115 15.06 1.28 -1.69
N PHE A 116 14.61 1.02 -2.90
CA PHE A 116 13.19 0.85 -3.23
C PHE A 116 12.51 -0.28 -2.45
N HIS A 117 13.26 -1.31 -2.09
CA HIS A 117 12.77 -2.41 -1.26
C HIS A 117 12.32 -1.92 0.13
N ILE A 118 13.01 -0.96 0.72
CA ILE A 118 12.63 -0.34 2.00
C ILE A 118 11.29 0.40 1.83
N ALA A 119 11.16 1.21 0.78
CA ALA A 119 9.92 1.93 0.47
C ALA A 119 8.74 0.95 0.27
N PHE A 120 8.93 -0.11 -0.51
CA PHE A 120 7.90 -1.14 -0.72
C PHE A 120 7.46 -1.80 0.58
N HIS A 121 8.40 -2.25 1.40
CA HIS A 121 8.08 -2.91 2.67
C HIS A 121 7.38 -1.98 3.65
N ALA A 122 7.77 -0.70 3.71
CA ALA A 122 7.12 0.30 4.55
C ALA A 122 5.66 0.51 4.12
N ILE A 123 5.39 0.69 2.82
CA ILE A 123 4.03 0.84 2.27
C ILE A 123 3.19 -0.40 2.55
N HIS A 124 3.73 -1.60 2.28
CA HIS A 124 3.02 -2.85 2.52
C HIS A 124 2.65 -3.02 4.01
N ASN A 125 3.62 -2.79 4.91
CA ASN A 125 3.41 -2.92 6.35
C ASN A 125 2.36 -1.91 6.85
N PHE A 126 2.45 -0.65 6.43
CA PHE A 126 1.47 0.38 6.76
C PHE A 126 0.06 -0.02 6.30
N CYS A 127 -0.10 -0.50 5.06
CA CYS A 127 -1.41 -0.92 4.54
C CYS A 127 -1.99 -2.13 5.29
N VAL A 128 -1.15 -3.10 5.65
CA VAL A 128 -1.62 -4.35 6.28
C VAL A 128 -1.78 -4.19 7.79
N VAL A 129 -0.74 -3.71 8.47
CA VAL A 129 -0.70 -3.68 9.93
C VAL A 129 -1.41 -2.45 10.48
N ASP A 130 -0.93 -1.25 10.10
CA ASP A 130 -1.46 -0.03 10.68
C ASP A 130 -2.88 0.29 10.17
N MET A 131 -3.14 0.08 8.88
CA MET A 131 -4.43 0.40 8.29
C MET A 131 -5.43 -0.75 8.39
N SER A 132 -5.23 -1.86 7.68
CA SER A 132 -6.26 -2.88 7.54
C SER A 132 -6.55 -3.63 8.84
N ASN A 133 -5.50 -3.99 9.60
CA ASN A 133 -5.66 -4.78 10.83
C ASN A 133 -5.97 -3.94 12.07
N PHE A 134 -5.83 -2.62 12.00
CA PHE A 134 -6.03 -1.76 13.16
C PHE A 134 -6.95 -0.58 12.85
N TYR A 135 -6.45 0.46 12.20
CA TYR A 135 -7.19 1.73 12.05
C TYR A 135 -8.54 1.56 11.35
N LEU A 136 -8.53 0.98 10.14
CA LEU A 136 -9.75 0.81 9.34
C LEU A 136 -10.74 -0.16 9.97
N ASP A 137 -10.28 -1.11 10.77
CA ASP A 137 -11.15 -2.03 11.50
C ASP A 137 -11.92 -1.31 12.62
N ILE A 138 -11.21 -0.52 13.42
CA ILE A 138 -11.82 0.20 14.55
C ILE A 138 -12.79 1.28 14.10
N ILE A 139 -12.50 2.01 13.02
CA ILE A 139 -13.37 3.12 12.57
C ILE A 139 -14.65 2.66 11.86
N LYS A 140 -14.85 1.35 11.64
CA LYS A 140 -16.07 0.82 10.99
C LYS A 140 -17.34 1.32 11.64
N ASP A 141 -17.39 1.32 12.96
CA ASP A 141 -18.58 1.80 13.69
C ASP A 141 -18.90 3.25 13.31
N ARG A 142 -17.91 4.12 13.30
CA ARG A 142 -18.10 5.54 12.91
C ARG A 142 -18.55 5.68 11.46
N LEU A 143 -18.02 4.86 10.57
CA LEU A 143 -18.35 4.92 9.13
C LEU A 143 -19.76 4.42 8.83
N TYR A 144 -20.27 3.43 9.59
CA TYR A 144 -21.54 2.76 9.25
C TYR A 144 -22.69 3.14 10.17
N THR A 145 -22.44 3.57 11.40
CA THR A 145 -23.51 3.91 12.36
C THR A 145 -23.75 5.42 12.49
N GLU A 146 -22.72 6.24 12.26
CA GLU A 146 -22.84 7.68 12.37
C GLU A 146 -23.56 8.30 11.16
N LYS A 147 -24.28 9.39 11.39
CA LYS A 147 -24.89 10.18 10.33
C LYS A 147 -23.86 10.64 9.30
N ALA A 148 -24.28 10.79 8.06
CA ALA A 148 -23.40 11.18 6.95
C ALA A 148 -22.65 12.49 7.18
N ASP A 149 -23.24 13.45 7.89
CA ASP A 149 -22.73 14.77 8.22
C ASP A 149 -22.14 14.88 9.63
N SER A 150 -22.10 13.80 10.39
CA SER A 150 -21.55 13.82 11.76
C SER A 150 -20.06 14.17 11.73
N THR A 151 -19.61 14.98 12.69
CA THR A 151 -18.19 15.38 12.82
C THR A 151 -17.29 14.15 13.00
N LEU A 152 -17.75 13.13 13.74
CA LEU A 152 -16.97 11.89 13.96
C LEU A 152 -16.75 11.10 12.67
N ARG A 153 -17.80 10.98 11.84
CA ARG A 153 -17.69 10.32 10.55
C ARG A 153 -16.81 11.14 9.59
N ARG A 154 -17.01 12.46 9.53
CA ARG A 154 -16.21 13.36 8.70
C ARG A 154 -14.72 13.38 9.14
N ALA A 155 -14.42 13.27 10.42
CA ALA A 155 -13.06 13.14 10.92
C ALA A 155 -12.37 11.89 10.38
N ALA A 156 -13.02 10.72 10.46
CA ALA A 156 -12.50 9.47 9.90
C ALA A 156 -12.31 9.58 8.37
N GLN A 157 -13.30 10.11 7.65
CA GLN A 157 -13.22 10.30 6.20
C GLN A 157 -12.11 11.28 5.80
N SER A 158 -11.88 12.35 6.57
CA SER A 158 -10.78 13.30 6.34
C SER A 158 -9.42 12.65 6.49
N ALA A 159 -9.23 11.83 7.52
CA ALA A 159 -8.01 11.05 7.71
C ALA A 159 -7.81 10.05 6.56
N MET A 160 -8.84 9.28 6.21
CA MET A 160 -8.80 8.33 5.10
C MET A 160 -8.49 9.01 3.75
N PHE A 161 -9.06 10.17 3.48
CA PHE A 161 -8.77 10.94 2.26
C PHE A 161 -7.29 11.34 2.17
N LYS A 162 -6.73 11.87 3.27
CA LYS A 162 -5.31 12.22 3.34
C LYS A 162 -4.40 11.00 3.15
N ILE A 163 -4.74 9.87 3.81
CA ILE A 163 -4.01 8.61 3.66
C ILE A 163 -4.03 8.13 2.21
N LEU A 164 -5.21 8.08 1.59
CA LEU A 164 -5.33 7.62 0.20
C LEU A 164 -4.57 8.54 -0.77
N SER A 165 -4.71 9.86 -0.59
CA SER A 165 -4.01 10.86 -1.41
C SER A 165 -2.48 10.74 -1.30
N ALA A 166 -1.96 10.46 -0.11
CA ALA A 166 -0.53 10.23 0.07
C ALA A 166 -0.10 8.89 -0.54
N LEU A 167 -0.81 7.78 -0.24
CA LEU A 167 -0.49 6.46 -0.78
C LEU A 167 -0.44 6.45 -2.31
N THR A 168 -1.41 7.06 -2.98
CA THR A 168 -1.43 7.11 -4.45
C THR A 168 -0.22 7.85 -5.03
N ARG A 169 0.32 8.85 -4.33
CA ARG A 169 1.54 9.57 -4.74
C ARG A 169 2.82 8.79 -4.45
N LEU A 170 2.83 8.04 -3.33
CA LEU A 170 3.99 7.25 -2.92
C LEU A 170 4.20 6.00 -3.78
N VAL A 171 3.15 5.50 -4.44
CA VAL A 171 3.21 4.30 -5.30
C VAL A 171 3.21 4.63 -6.80
N ALA A 172 3.05 5.90 -7.18
CA ALA A 172 3.14 6.35 -8.58
C ALA A 172 4.60 6.48 -8.99
#